data_c1c0e77194319978fc5643a32768467f
#
_entry.id   c1c0e77194319978fc5643a32768467f
#
_cell.length_a   1.000
_cell.length_b   1.000
_cell.length_c   1.000
_cell.angle_alpha   90.00
_cell.angle_beta   90.00
_cell.angle_gamma   90.00
#
_symmetry.space_group_name_H-M   'P 1'
#
loop_
_entity.id
_entity.type
_entity.pdbx_description
1 polymer ?
#
loop_
_entity_poly.entity_id
_entity_poly.type
_entity_poly.pdbx_seq_one_letter_code
_entity_poly.pdbx_strand_id
1 'polypeptide(L)'
;TIVYKSIQYVPLAMIGFGLDDFFILHIFTIAIGHLNHANIRLTYGPLKYILNNPVMHLWHHAKHLPEGSHGVNYGISLSIWDYLFGTAYIPKEGRDEPLGFEKVEEFPKTFWSQISYPWLRKKS
;
A
#
# COMPACT_ATOMS: atom_id res chain seq x y z
N THR A 1 12.91 -3.22 7.08
CA THR A 1 11.95 -2.66 8.06
C THR A 1 12.60 -1.58 8.91
N ILE A 2 13.77 -1.82 9.56
CA ILE A 2 14.42 -0.85 10.45
C ILE A 2 14.71 0.48 9.73
N VAL A 3 15.41 0.45 8.59
CA VAL A 3 15.75 1.65 7.81
C VAL A 3 14.50 2.46 7.46
N TYR A 4 13.47 1.79 6.95
CA TYR A 4 12.20 2.44 6.60
C TYR A 4 11.55 3.12 7.81
N LYS A 5 11.48 2.43 8.95
CA LYS A 5 10.90 2.98 10.18
C LYS A 5 11.74 4.12 10.77
N SER A 6 13.05 4.06 10.65
CA SER A 6 13.92 5.17 11.09
C SER A 6 13.68 6.42 10.23
N ILE A 7 13.59 6.29 8.90
CA ILE A 7 13.28 7.41 8.01
C ILE A 7 11.90 8.02 8.34
N GLN A 8 10.95 7.19 8.74
CA GLN A 8 9.59 7.64 9.10
C GLN A 8 9.54 8.31 10.47
N TYR A 9 10.16 7.73 11.50
CA TYR A 9 9.93 8.13 12.88
C TYR A 9 10.97 9.12 13.43
N VAL A 10 12.22 9.08 12.97
CA VAL A 10 13.24 10.01 13.47
C VAL A 10 12.87 11.47 13.19
N PRO A 11 12.45 11.88 11.98
CA PRO A 11 12.02 13.26 11.75
C PRO A 11 10.83 13.67 12.62
N LEU A 12 9.86 12.77 12.85
CA LEU A 12 8.71 13.05 13.69
C LEU A 12 9.15 13.27 15.15
N ALA A 13 10.04 12.42 15.67
CA ALA A 13 10.59 12.59 17.01
C ALA A 13 11.36 13.92 17.15
N MET A 14 12.09 14.34 16.11
CA MET A 14 12.84 15.60 16.11
C MET A 14 11.95 16.83 16.17
N ILE A 15 10.70 16.76 15.68
CA ILE A 15 9.71 17.85 15.77
C ILE A 15 8.81 17.73 17.01
N GLY A 16 9.11 16.82 17.95
CA GLY A 16 8.49 16.74 19.27
C GLY A 16 7.41 15.68 19.46
N PHE A 17 7.23 14.75 18.52
CA PHE A 17 6.33 13.62 18.71
C PHE A 17 6.88 12.67 19.79
N GLY A 18 6.07 12.38 20.81
CA GLY A 18 6.37 11.44 21.89
C GLY A 18 5.96 10.01 21.58
N LEU A 19 6.25 9.10 22.50
CA LEU A 19 5.90 7.68 22.35
C LEU A 19 4.39 7.46 22.23
N ASP A 20 3.59 8.19 22.96
CA ASP A 20 2.12 8.08 22.93
C ASP A 20 1.56 8.46 21.56
N ASP A 21 2.11 9.51 20.94
CA ASP A 21 1.72 9.92 19.58
C ASP A 21 2.02 8.82 18.57
N PHE A 22 3.19 8.17 18.69
CA PHE A 22 3.54 7.03 17.83
C PHE A 22 2.62 5.83 18.05
N PHE A 23 2.23 5.54 19.29
CA PHE A 23 1.28 4.48 19.59
C PHE A 23 -0.09 4.74 18.95
N ILE A 24 -0.63 5.94 19.13
CA ILE A 24 -1.93 6.33 18.56
C ILE A 24 -1.88 6.24 17.03
N LEU A 25 -0.85 6.81 16.41
CA LEU A 25 -0.65 6.76 14.96
C LEU A 25 -0.54 5.31 14.47
N HIS A 26 0.18 4.47 15.20
CA HIS A 26 0.41 3.08 14.82
C HIS A 26 -0.86 2.24 14.94
N ILE A 27 -1.63 2.40 16.01
CA ILE A 27 -2.94 1.74 16.18
C ILE A 27 -3.89 2.16 15.05
N PHE A 28 -3.96 3.44 14.75
CA PHE A 28 -4.80 3.95 13.64
C PHE A 28 -4.38 3.34 12.29
N THR A 29 -3.09 3.38 11.96
CA THR A 29 -2.60 2.86 10.68
C THR A 29 -2.76 1.35 10.55
N ILE A 30 -2.59 0.59 11.64
CA ILE A 30 -2.85 -0.85 11.67
C ILE A 30 -4.34 -1.13 11.47
N ALA A 31 -5.22 -0.43 12.18
CA ALA A 31 -6.66 -0.63 12.08
C ALA A 31 -7.16 -0.39 10.64
N ILE A 32 -6.76 0.74 10.03
CA ILE A 32 -7.10 1.05 8.63
C ILE A 32 -6.46 0.03 7.68
N GLY A 33 -5.20 -0.34 7.89
CA GLY A 33 -4.52 -1.32 7.06
C GLY A 33 -5.20 -2.69 7.06
N HIS A 34 -5.61 -3.20 8.22
CA HIS A 34 -6.35 -4.46 8.32
C HIS A 34 -7.74 -4.36 7.68
N LEU A 35 -8.44 -3.24 7.89
CA LEU A 35 -9.74 -3.01 7.29
C LEU A 35 -9.65 -2.96 5.74
N ASN A 36 -8.60 -2.35 5.21
CA ASN A 36 -8.37 -2.28 3.77
C ASN A 36 -8.11 -3.66 3.12
N HIS A 37 -7.55 -4.60 3.88
CA HIS A 37 -7.37 -5.99 3.43
C HIS A 37 -8.61 -6.87 3.67
N ALA A 38 -9.65 -6.35 4.33
CA ALA A 38 -10.87 -7.11 4.54
C ALA A 38 -11.64 -7.29 3.22
N ASN A 39 -12.19 -8.49 3.03
CA ASN A 39 -13.00 -8.81 1.84
C ASN A 39 -14.42 -8.22 1.95
N ILE A 40 -14.53 -6.90 2.07
CA ILE A 40 -15.79 -6.16 2.21
C ILE A 40 -15.95 -5.08 1.16
N ARG A 41 -17.20 -4.74 0.83
CA ARG A 41 -17.54 -3.67 -0.13
C ARG A 41 -17.74 -2.35 0.62
N LEU A 42 -16.66 -1.76 1.06
CA LEU A 42 -16.71 -0.52 1.82
C LEU A 42 -15.88 0.56 1.13
N THR A 43 -16.55 1.63 0.73
CA THR A 43 -15.94 2.77 -0.02
C THR A 43 -15.86 4.04 0.81
N TYR A 44 -16.45 4.07 2.00
CA TYR A 44 -16.59 5.26 2.88
C TYR A 44 -17.30 6.47 2.26
N GLY A 45 -18.01 6.31 1.13
CA GLY A 45 -18.67 7.42 0.45
C GLY A 45 -17.72 8.60 0.18
N PRO A 46 -18.07 9.84 0.60
CA PRO A 46 -17.21 11.03 0.41
C PRO A 46 -15.85 10.94 1.12
N LEU A 47 -15.73 10.20 2.21
CA LEU A 47 -14.46 10.05 2.94
C LEU A 47 -13.39 9.29 2.14
N LYS A 48 -13.76 8.65 1.03
CA LYS A 48 -12.80 8.01 0.10
C LYS A 48 -11.74 8.97 -0.45
N TYR A 49 -12.00 10.27 -0.44
CA TYR A 49 -11.04 11.29 -0.89
C TYR A 49 -9.98 11.62 0.17
N ILE A 50 -10.16 11.15 1.41
CA ILE A 50 -9.24 11.38 2.53
C ILE A 50 -8.67 10.06 3.02
N LEU A 51 -9.53 9.05 3.23
CA LEU A 51 -9.16 7.74 3.77
C LEU A 51 -9.14 6.68 2.68
N ASN A 52 -8.08 5.92 2.65
CA ASN A 52 -8.04 4.72 1.82
C ASN A 52 -9.06 3.70 2.34
N ASN A 53 -9.61 2.91 1.45
CA ASN A 53 -10.70 1.96 1.73
C ASN A 53 -10.43 0.61 1.06
N PRO A 54 -11.15 -0.46 1.47
CA PRO A 54 -10.94 -1.80 0.93
C PRO A 54 -11.02 -1.91 -0.59
N VAL A 55 -11.92 -1.17 -1.24
CA VAL A 55 -12.06 -1.20 -2.71
C VAL A 55 -10.84 -0.55 -3.37
N MET A 56 -10.41 0.59 -2.87
CA MET A 56 -9.24 1.30 -3.38
C MET A 56 -7.95 0.49 -3.17
N HIS A 57 -7.81 -0.11 -1.99
CA HIS A 57 -6.64 -0.90 -1.65
C HIS A 57 -6.56 -2.23 -2.43
N LEU A 58 -7.70 -2.81 -2.80
CA LEU A 58 -7.76 -3.97 -3.68
C LEU A 58 -7.08 -3.69 -5.03
N TRP A 59 -7.33 -2.52 -5.62
CA TRP A 59 -6.67 -2.08 -6.85
C TRP A 59 -5.18 -1.84 -6.68
N HIS A 60 -4.72 -1.46 -5.48
CA HIS A 60 -3.28 -1.40 -5.18
C HIS A 60 -2.60 -2.77 -5.36
N HIS A 61 -3.30 -3.84 -5.05
CA HIS A 61 -2.82 -5.21 -5.17
C HIS A 61 -3.16 -5.89 -6.51
N ALA A 62 -3.85 -5.21 -7.41
CA ALA A 62 -4.27 -5.80 -8.68
C ALA A 62 -3.08 -6.17 -9.55
N LYS A 63 -3.16 -7.36 -10.19
CA LYS A 63 -2.13 -7.84 -11.11
C LYS A 63 -2.07 -7.01 -12.39
N HIS A 64 -3.22 -6.57 -12.88
CA HIS A 64 -3.32 -5.76 -14.10
C HIS A 64 -3.56 -4.30 -13.75
N LEU A 65 -2.57 -3.49 -14.03
CA LEU A 65 -2.58 -2.04 -13.80
C LEU A 65 -2.94 -1.28 -15.09
N PRO A 66 -3.35 -0.01 -15.00
CA PRO A 66 -3.50 0.86 -16.17
C PRO A 66 -2.21 0.90 -16.99
N GLU A 67 -2.36 0.97 -18.32
CA GLU A 67 -1.23 1.06 -19.24
C GLU A 67 -0.32 2.25 -18.89
N GLY A 68 0.98 2.01 -18.86
CA GLY A 68 1.98 3.01 -18.47
C GLY A 68 2.08 3.30 -16.97
N SER A 69 1.27 2.62 -16.12
CA SER A 69 1.34 2.77 -14.67
C SER A 69 2.29 1.74 -14.05
N HIS A 70 3.07 2.17 -13.05
CA HIS A 70 3.90 1.28 -12.23
C HIS A 70 3.23 0.88 -10.91
N GLY A 71 2.04 1.43 -10.63
CA GLY A 71 1.25 1.19 -9.44
C GLY A 71 0.16 2.24 -9.28
N VAL A 72 -0.81 1.97 -8.43
CA VAL A 72 -1.91 2.87 -8.11
C VAL A 72 -2.21 2.82 -6.61
N ASN A 73 -2.91 3.81 -6.09
CA ASN A 73 -3.44 3.83 -4.72
C ASN A 73 -2.36 3.55 -3.67
N TYR A 74 -1.28 4.32 -3.68
CA TYR A 74 -0.13 4.13 -2.79
C TYR A 74 -0.40 4.51 -1.33
N GLY A 75 -1.42 5.32 -1.08
CA GLY A 75 -1.79 5.77 0.26
C GLY A 75 -2.37 4.64 1.10
N ILE A 76 -1.59 4.05 2.01
CA ILE A 76 -2.03 2.92 2.84
C ILE A 76 -3.22 3.31 3.75
N SER A 77 -3.17 4.48 4.38
CA SER A 77 -4.23 4.96 5.27
C SER A 77 -4.93 6.20 4.72
N LEU A 78 -4.20 7.11 4.09
CA LEU A 78 -4.70 8.37 3.57
C LEU A 78 -4.64 8.38 2.05
N SER A 79 -5.78 8.29 1.41
CA SER A 79 -5.94 8.36 -0.05
C SER A 79 -5.78 9.77 -0.62
N ILE A 80 -5.82 10.81 0.22
CA ILE A 80 -5.66 12.19 -0.22
C ILE A 80 -4.39 12.39 -1.05
N TRP A 81 -3.33 11.66 -0.74
CA TRP A 81 -2.08 11.68 -1.49
C TRP A 81 -2.24 11.14 -2.91
N ASP A 82 -3.04 10.08 -3.08
CA ASP A 82 -3.31 9.50 -4.40
C ASP A 82 -4.09 10.47 -5.28
N TYR A 83 -5.05 11.19 -4.72
CA TYR A 83 -5.75 12.22 -5.47
C TYR A 83 -4.87 13.42 -5.78
N LEU A 84 -4.01 13.82 -4.86
CA LEU A 84 -3.08 14.95 -5.05
C LEU A 84 -2.03 14.65 -6.13
N PHE A 85 -1.50 13.43 -6.16
CA PHE A 85 -0.47 13.00 -7.10
C PHE A 85 -1.00 12.29 -8.35
N GLY A 86 -2.32 12.17 -8.51
CA GLY A 86 -2.95 11.56 -9.68
C GLY A 86 -2.77 10.03 -9.77
N THR A 87 -2.54 9.37 -8.64
CA THR A 87 -2.38 7.90 -8.57
C THR A 87 -3.66 7.19 -8.11
N ALA A 88 -4.74 7.94 -7.83
CA ALA A 88 -6.02 7.37 -7.45
C ALA A 88 -6.66 6.63 -8.63
N TYR A 89 -7.01 5.35 -8.43
CA TYR A 89 -7.60 4.50 -9.46
C TYR A 89 -8.65 3.57 -8.87
N ILE A 90 -9.91 3.78 -9.24
CA ILE A 90 -11.05 2.95 -8.79
C ILE A 90 -12.01 2.83 -9.97
N PRO A 91 -11.72 2.01 -11.00
CA PRO A 91 -12.59 1.91 -12.19
C PRO A 91 -13.89 1.15 -11.89
N LYS A 92 -13.85 0.19 -10.97
CA LYS A 92 -14.98 -0.65 -10.54
C LYS A 92 -14.69 -1.26 -9.16
N GLU A 93 -15.55 -2.12 -8.65
CA GLU A 93 -15.32 -2.78 -7.34
C GLU A 93 -14.05 -3.64 -7.25
N GLY A 94 -13.58 -4.21 -8.36
CA GLY A 94 -12.31 -4.93 -8.46
C GLY A 94 -12.27 -6.32 -7.82
N ARG A 95 -13.37 -6.85 -7.29
CA ARG A 95 -13.38 -8.13 -6.56
C ARG A 95 -12.93 -9.33 -7.37
N ASP A 96 -13.17 -9.30 -8.67
CA ASP A 96 -12.82 -10.37 -9.60
C ASP A 96 -11.46 -10.15 -10.28
N GLU A 97 -10.75 -9.08 -9.88
CA GLU A 97 -9.42 -8.82 -10.42
C GLU A 97 -8.38 -9.76 -9.81
N PRO A 98 -7.53 -10.38 -10.64
CA PRO A 98 -6.40 -11.15 -10.15
C PRO A 98 -5.46 -10.26 -9.33
N LEU A 99 -5.04 -10.75 -8.15
CA LEU A 99 -4.10 -10.03 -7.29
C LEU A 99 -2.67 -10.52 -7.50
N GLY A 100 -1.70 -9.65 -7.24
CA GLY A 100 -0.28 -9.97 -7.33
C GLY A 100 0.46 -9.13 -8.35
N PHE A 101 1.51 -9.70 -8.93
CA PHE A 101 2.32 -9.06 -9.96
C PHE A 101 2.54 -10.01 -11.15
N GLU A 102 2.90 -9.43 -12.28
CA GLU A 102 3.22 -10.24 -13.46
C GLU A 102 4.37 -11.20 -13.20
N LYS A 103 4.26 -12.42 -13.76
CA LYS A 103 5.27 -13.47 -13.62
C LYS A 103 5.53 -13.90 -12.18
N VAL A 104 4.52 -13.85 -11.33
CA VAL A 104 4.61 -14.33 -9.94
C VAL A 104 5.06 -15.79 -9.87
N GLU A 105 4.78 -16.57 -10.89
CA GLU A 105 5.15 -17.98 -11.01
C GLU A 105 6.69 -18.18 -11.13
N GLU A 106 7.38 -17.16 -11.66
CA GLU A 106 8.84 -17.15 -11.81
C GLU A 106 9.55 -16.65 -10.53
N PHE A 107 8.77 -16.14 -9.56
CA PHE A 107 9.33 -15.60 -8.33
C PHE A 107 9.97 -16.72 -7.49
N PRO A 108 11.16 -16.51 -6.92
CA PRO A 108 11.86 -17.51 -6.15
C PRO A 108 11.04 -18.05 -4.98
N LYS A 109 11.12 -19.36 -4.73
CA LYS A 109 10.34 -20.04 -3.69
C LYS A 109 11.06 -20.19 -2.36
N THR A 110 12.40 -20.05 -2.33
CA THR A 110 13.18 -20.19 -1.10
C THR A 110 13.46 -18.83 -0.45
N PHE A 111 13.55 -18.80 0.87
CA PHE A 111 13.79 -17.59 1.63
C PHE A 111 15.02 -16.79 1.15
N TRP A 112 16.16 -17.45 1.02
CA TRP A 112 17.41 -16.78 0.61
C TRP A 112 17.36 -16.28 -0.82
N SER A 113 16.75 -17.01 -1.73
CA SER A 113 16.60 -16.55 -3.12
C SER A 113 15.62 -15.39 -3.25
N GLN A 114 14.60 -15.30 -2.38
CA GLN A 114 13.71 -14.13 -2.32
C GLN A 114 14.45 -12.88 -1.82
N ILE A 115 15.26 -13.01 -0.77
CA ILE A 115 16.07 -11.89 -0.25
C ILE A 115 17.06 -11.38 -1.29
N SER A 116 17.74 -12.28 -2.02
CA SER A 116 18.74 -11.90 -3.01
C SER A 116 18.14 -11.47 -4.37
N TYR A 117 16.87 -11.75 -4.62
CA TYR A 117 16.19 -11.52 -5.89
C TYR A 117 16.33 -10.08 -6.44
N PRO A 118 16.17 -9.01 -5.64
CA PRO A 118 16.29 -7.65 -6.14
C PRO A 118 17.66 -7.31 -6.73
N TRP A 119 18.71 -7.97 -6.25
CA TRP A 119 20.09 -7.75 -6.72
C TRP A 119 20.51 -8.68 -7.86
N LEU A 120 19.87 -9.86 -7.96
CA LEU A 120 20.20 -10.87 -8.96
C LEU A 120 19.37 -10.74 -10.24
N ARG A 121 18.26 -10.01 -10.19
CA ARG A 121 17.41 -9.79 -11.36
C ARG A 121 18.16 -8.93 -12.37
N LYS A 122 18.58 -9.51 -13.48
CA LYS A 122 19.04 -8.73 -14.64
C LYS A 122 17.89 -7.86 -15.13
N LYS A 123 18.13 -6.54 -15.26
CA LYS A 123 17.20 -5.65 -15.95
C LYS A 123 17.11 -6.14 -17.39
N SER A 124 16.02 -6.75 -17.78
CA SER A 124 15.68 -7.04 -19.17
C SER A 124 15.08 -5.77 -19.79
#